data_e5701b9a00dd1a91aa5b19e647f5eb23
#
_entry.id   e5701b9a00dd1a91aa5b19e647f5eb23
#
_cell.length_a   1.000
_cell.length_b   1.000
_cell.length_c   1.000
_cell.angle_alpha   90.00
_cell.angle_beta   90.00
_cell.angle_gamma   90.00
#
_symmetry.space_group_name_H-M   'P 1'
#
loop_
_entity.id
_entity.type
_entity.pdbx_description
1 polymer ?
#
loop_
_entity_poly.entity_id
_entity_poly.type
_entity_poly.pdbx_seq_one_letter_code
_entity_poly.pdbx_strand_id
1 'polypeptide(L)'
;MKQSEQYDVIIIGSGMGALTSASLLAQLEGKRVLMLERHFQAGGYTHAFKRKRQYEWDVGLHYVGGLGNNGDLRKIFDFITEDKLKWQQMPSPYDVFHYPEIKFGMVNGANNVKAALIEKFPDEKNSLEQYFRDIKRANNWFRQNEMKKNLP
;
A
#
# COMPACT_ATOMS: atom_id res chain seq x y z
N MET A 1 -9.88 -25.70 36.25
CA MET A 1 -10.66 -24.62 35.64
C MET A 1 -9.77 -24.00 34.57
N LYS A 2 -10.20 -24.00 33.29
CA LYS A 2 -9.50 -23.23 32.25
C LYS A 2 -9.67 -21.76 32.62
N GLN A 3 -8.57 -21.02 32.82
CA GLN A 3 -8.64 -19.57 32.94
C GLN A 3 -9.35 -19.02 31.71
N SER A 4 -10.40 -18.25 31.91
CA SER A 4 -11.04 -17.55 30.80
C SER A 4 -10.02 -16.59 30.19
N GLU A 5 -9.70 -16.81 28.93
CA GLU A 5 -8.84 -15.85 28.23
C GLU A 5 -9.61 -14.53 28.12
N GLN A 6 -9.03 -13.47 28.67
CA GLN A 6 -9.60 -12.13 28.59
C GLN A 6 -8.87 -11.33 27.51
N TYR A 7 -9.60 -10.65 26.68
CA TYR A 7 -9.09 -9.75 25.66
C TYR A 7 -9.63 -8.34 25.88
N ASP A 8 -8.79 -7.34 25.66
CA ASP A 8 -9.17 -5.93 25.76
C ASP A 8 -9.92 -5.45 24.52
N VAL A 9 -9.60 -6.03 23.35
CA VAL A 9 -10.16 -5.65 22.05
C VAL A 9 -10.45 -6.89 21.22
N ILE A 10 -11.59 -6.88 20.55
CA ILE A 10 -11.94 -7.90 19.54
C ILE A 10 -12.05 -7.20 18.18
N ILE A 11 -11.31 -7.69 17.19
CA ILE A 11 -11.33 -7.20 15.81
C ILE A 11 -11.92 -8.27 14.91
N ILE A 12 -12.94 -7.91 14.13
CA ILE A 12 -13.61 -8.81 13.18
C ILE A 12 -13.05 -8.55 11.78
N GLY A 13 -12.43 -9.58 11.20
CA GLY A 13 -11.71 -9.55 9.94
C GLY A 13 -10.20 -9.33 10.12
N SER A 14 -9.42 -9.75 9.13
CA SER A 14 -7.95 -9.67 9.14
C SER A 14 -7.39 -8.98 7.90
N GLY A 15 -8.14 -8.05 7.32
CA GLY A 15 -7.61 -7.19 6.26
C GLY A 15 -6.52 -6.27 6.79
N MET A 16 -5.81 -5.58 5.90
CA MET A 16 -4.62 -4.77 6.22
C MET A 16 -4.88 -3.74 7.31
N GLY A 17 -6.03 -3.05 7.28
CA GLY A 17 -6.42 -2.10 8.34
C GLY A 17 -6.58 -2.76 9.71
N ALA A 18 -7.21 -3.93 9.75
CA ALA A 18 -7.39 -4.71 10.97
C ALA A 18 -6.06 -5.20 11.54
N LEU A 19 -5.19 -5.75 10.70
CA LEU A 19 -3.84 -6.20 11.09
C LEU A 19 -3.00 -5.04 11.62
N THR A 20 -3.01 -3.90 10.95
CA THR A 20 -2.31 -2.69 11.39
C THR A 20 -2.84 -2.20 12.74
N SER A 21 -4.16 -2.08 12.89
CA SER A 21 -4.77 -1.64 14.14
C SER A 21 -4.47 -2.60 15.30
N ALA A 22 -4.55 -3.90 15.08
CA ALA A 22 -4.21 -4.91 16.08
C ALA A 22 -2.75 -4.78 16.54
N SER A 23 -1.84 -4.63 15.58
CA SER A 23 -0.42 -4.49 15.85
C SER A 23 -0.11 -3.21 16.66
N LEU A 24 -0.70 -2.08 16.28
CA LEU A 24 -0.53 -0.81 16.98
C LEU A 24 -1.10 -0.87 18.42
N LEU A 25 -2.30 -1.40 18.61
CA LEU A 25 -2.91 -1.56 19.93
C LEU A 25 -2.07 -2.47 20.84
N ALA A 26 -1.55 -3.55 20.28
CA ALA A 26 -0.71 -4.47 21.05
C ALA A 26 0.66 -3.85 21.40
N GLN A 27 1.33 -3.22 20.41
CA GLN A 27 2.69 -2.71 20.61
C GLN A 27 2.75 -1.39 21.36
N LEU A 28 1.81 -0.46 21.11
CA LEU A 28 1.85 0.87 21.72
C LEU A 28 1.08 0.93 23.05
N GLU A 29 -0.02 0.18 23.16
CA GLU A 29 -0.90 0.25 24.33
C GLU A 29 -0.90 -1.01 25.18
N GLY A 30 -0.13 -2.03 24.80
CA GLY A 30 -0.05 -3.30 25.52
C GLY A 30 -1.37 -4.08 25.57
N LYS A 31 -2.30 -3.80 24.65
CA LYS A 31 -3.62 -4.44 24.64
C LYS A 31 -3.56 -5.89 24.19
N ARG A 32 -4.33 -6.74 24.85
CA ARG A 32 -4.59 -8.11 24.37
C ARG A 32 -5.66 -8.07 23.32
N VAL A 33 -5.30 -8.34 22.07
CA VAL A 33 -6.20 -8.25 20.92
C VAL A 33 -6.55 -9.65 20.42
N LEU A 34 -7.85 -9.94 20.32
CA LEU A 34 -8.38 -11.11 19.62
C LEU A 34 -8.82 -10.70 18.22
N MET A 35 -8.28 -11.36 17.21
CA MET A 35 -8.72 -11.18 15.83
C MET A 35 -9.50 -12.40 15.36
N LEU A 36 -10.70 -12.17 14.81
CA LEU A 36 -11.58 -13.19 14.27
C LEU A 36 -11.66 -13.06 12.74
N GLU A 37 -11.20 -14.07 12.01
CA GLU A 37 -11.24 -14.12 10.55
C GLU A 37 -12.14 -15.27 10.08
N ARG A 38 -13.06 -14.97 9.15
CA ARG A 38 -13.95 -15.97 8.57
C ARG A 38 -13.27 -16.83 7.50
N HIS A 39 -12.35 -16.23 6.77
CA HIS A 39 -11.62 -16.92 5.72
C HIS A 39 -10.57 -17.85 6.33
N PHE A 40 -10.23 -18.93 5.64
CA PHE A 40 -9.22 -19.88 6.10
C PHE A 40 -7.79 -19.30 6.15
N GLN A 41 -7.57 -18.16 5.50
CA GLN A 41 -6.29 -17.45 5.46
C GLN A 41 -6.50 -15.99 5.85
N ALA A 42 -5.67 -15.49 6.77
CA ALA A 42 -5.65 -14.08 7.15
C ALA A 42 -5.04 -13.20 6.05
N GLY A 43 -5.36 -11.90 6.08
CA GLY A 43 -4.78 -10.91 5.17
C GLY A 43 -5.80 -10.17 4.28
N GLY A 44 -7.04 -10.62 4.21
CA GLY A 44 -8.03 -10.02 3.31
C GLY A 44 -7.54 -10.07 1.86
N TYR A 45 -7.56 -8.95 1.13
CA TYR A 45 -7.06 -8.89 -0.25
C TYR A 45 -5.53 -8.93 -0.40
N THR A 46 -4.79 -8.98 0.71
CA THR A 46 -3.32 -9.09 0.68
C THR A 46 -2.81 -10.52 0.82
N HIS A 47 -3.71 -11.52 0.91
CA HIS A 47 -3.27 -12.90 0.92
C HIS A 47 -2.98 -13.42 -0.48
N ALA A 48 -2.15 -14.47 -0.57
CA ALA A 48 -1.89 -15.21 -1.78
C ALA A 48 -2.65 -16.54 -1.78
N PHE A 49 -2.91 -17.10 -2.94
CA PHE A 49 -3.50 -18.44 -3.07
C PHE A 49 -2.72 -19.34 -4.00
N LYS A 50 -2.77 -20.65 -3.74
CA LYS A 50 -2.05 -21.65 -4.54
C LYS A 50 -3.01 -22.53 -5.35
N ARG A 51 -2.55 -22.90 -6.56
CA ARG A 51 -3.20 -23.89 -7.41
C ARG A 51 -2.20 -24.98 -7.79
N LYS A 52 -2.66 -26.22 -7.80
CA LYS A 52 -1.83 -27.40 -8.14
C LYS A 52 -0.49 -27.47 -7.41
N ARG A 53 -0.35 -26.82 -6.25
CA ARG A 53 0.88 -26.71 -5.44
C ARG A 53 2.08 -26.04 -6.14
N GLN A 54 1.96 -25.67 -7.40
CA GLN A 54 3.05 -25.13 -8.23
C GLN A 54 2.87 -23.64 -8.53
N TYR A 55 1.64 -23.18 -8.54
CA TYR A 55 1.31 -21.83 -8.95
C TYR A 55 0.80 -21.04 -7.74
N GLU A 56 1.33 -19.84 -7.56
CA GLU A 56 0.95 -18.92 -6.51
C GLU A 56 0.59 -17.58 -7.14
N TRP A 57 -0.52 -17.00 -6.70
CA TRP A 57 -1.00 -15.70 -7.13
C TRP A 57 -1.44 -14.87 -5.95
N ASP A 58 -1.20 -13.58 -6.05
CA ASP A 58 -1.79 -12.60 -5.17
C ASP A 58 -3.27 -12.41 -5.50
N VAL A 59 -4.08 -12.10 -4.47
CA VAL A 59 -5.52 -11.89 -4.66
C VAL A 59 -5.79 -10.48 -5.19
N GLY A 60 -5.23 -9.46 -4.57
CA GLY A 60 -5.54 -8.09 -4.94
C GLY A 60 -4.39 -7.09 -4.78
N LEU A 61 -3.25 -7.50 -4.25
CA LEU A 61 -2.10 -6.63 -4.04
C LEU A 61 -0.87 -7.21 -4.74
N HIS A 62 -0.44 -6.59 -5.83
CA HIS A 62 0.70 -7.06 -6.62
C HIS A 62 1.97 -6.24 -6.34
N TYR A 63 1.83 -4.95 -6.10
CA TYR A 63 2.92 -4.04 -5.71
C TYR A 63 2.39 -2.86 -4.90
N VAL A 64 3.27 -2.23 -4.13
CA VAL A 64 2.90 -1.13 -3.22
C VAL A 64 3.81 0.06 -3.49
N GLY A 65 3.20 1.24 -3.62
CA GLY A 65 3.92 2.51 -3.70
C GLY A 65 4.25 3.09 -2.32
N GLY A 66 5.10 4.12 -2.30
CA GLY A 66 5.39 4.88 -1.06
C GLY A 66 6.32 4.17 -0.07
N LEU A 67 6.99 3.10 -0.48
CA LEU A 67 7.89 2.29 0.35
C LEU A 67 9.39 2.64 0.19
N GLY A 68 9.71 3.77 -0.43
CA GLY A 68 11.10 4.28 -0.44
C GLY A 68 11.61 4.55 0.99
N ASN A 69 12.94 4.65 1.15
CA ASN A 69 13.60 4.73 2.47
C ASN A 69 13.05 5.80 3.43
N ASN A 70 12.48 6.88 2.91
CA ASN A 70 11.88 7.96 3.69
C ASN A 70 10.35 8.01 3.57
N GLY A 71 9.72 6.98 3.02
CA GLY A 71 8.27 6.92 2.84
C GLY A 71 7.53 6.75 4.18
N ASP A 72 6.44 7.47 4.37
CA ASP A 72 5.66 7.35 5.61
C ASP A 72 5.06 5.96 5.75
N LEU A 73 4.60 5.36 4.65
CA LEU A 73 4.09 4.00 4.63
C LEU A 73 5.18 2.98 5.00
N ARG A 74 6.42 3.22 4.55
CA ARG A 74 7.57 2.39 4.93
C ARG A 74 7.79 2.37 6.44
N LYS A 75 7.75 3.52 7.10
CA LYS A 75 7.92 3.62 8.56
C LYS A 75 6.85 2.87 9.33
N ILE A 76 5.59 2.94 8.85
CA ILE A 76 4.48 2.20 9.46
C ILE A 76 4.74 0.69 9.35
N PHE A 77 5.07 0.20 8.16
CA PHE A 77 5.33 -1.22 7.96
C PHE A 77 6.54 -1.71 8.76
N ASP A 78 7.63 -0.97 8.76
CA ASP A 78 8.82 -1.33 9.54
C ASP A 78 8.47 -1.43 11.02
N PHE A 79 7.70 -0.48 11.56
CA PHE A 79 7.24 -0.51 12.95
C PHE A 79 6.33 -1.71 13.25
N ILE A 80 5.24 -1.90 12.49
CA ILE A 80 4.24 -2.96 12.80
C ILE A 80 4.77 -4.36 12.55
N THR A 81 5.83 -4.51 11.77
CA THR A 81 6.47 -5.81 11.47
C THR A 81 7.82 -5.98 12.16
N GLU A 82 8.22 -5.04 13.03
CA GLU A 82 9.51 -5.05 13.71
C GLU A 82 10.68 -5.22 12.71
N ASP A 83 10.65 -4.50 11.59
CA ASP A 83 11.62 -4.59 10.48
C ASP A 83 11.78 -5.99 9.87
N LYS A 84 10.88 -6.92 10.15
CA LYS A 84 10.95 -8.30 9.63
C LYS A 84 10.55 -8.41 8.16
N LEU A 85 9.71 -7.48 7.67
CA LEU A 85 9.27 -7.48 6.27
C LEU A 85 10.33 -6.83 5.39
N LYS A 86 10.84 -7.59 4.41
CA LYS A 86 11.82 -7.10 3.46
C LYS A 86 11.14 -6.73 2.14
N TRP A 87 11.43 -5.53 1.68
CA TRP A 87 10.86 -4.98 0.46
C TRP A 87 11.84 -5.14 -0.71
N GLN A 88 11.33 -5.59 -1.84
CA GLN A 88 12.07 -5.66 -3.09
C GLN A 88 11.58 -4.55 -4.01
N GLN A 89 12.52 -3.76 -4.53
CA GLN A 89 12.17 -2.74 -5.53
C GLN A 89 11.80 -3.41 -6.86
N MET A 90 10.69 -2.96 -7.44
CA MET A 90 10.29 -3.39 -8.77
C MET A 90 11.28 -2.89 -9.84
N PRO A 91 11.49 -3.65 -10.93
CA PRO A 91 12.28 -3.19 -12.06
C PRO A 91 11.65 -1.94 -12.71
N SER A 92 12.37 -1.29 -13.61
CA SER A 92 11.81 -0.20 -14.41
C SER A 92 11.86 -0.58 -15.89
N PRO A 93 10.73 -0.58 -16.61
CA PRO A 93 9.38 -0.26 -16.16
C PRO A 93 8.83 -1.33 -15.21
N TYR A 94 8.01 -0.93 -14.24
CA TYR A 94 7.40 -1.88 -13.28
C TYR A 94 6.06 -2.42 -13.77
N ASP A 95 5.48 -1.81 -14.79
CA ASP A 95 4.27 -2.26 -15.47
C ASP A 95 4.35 -1.90 -16.95
N VAL A 96 3.66 -2.65 -17.82
CA VAL A 96 3.67 -2.42 -19.26
C VAL A 96 2.26 -2.55 -19.81
N PHE A 97 1.74 -1.45 -20.33
CA PHE A 97 0.44 -1.40 -20.99
C PHE A 97 0.58 -1.74 -22.48
N HIS A 98 -0.18 -2.71 -22.93
CA HIS A 98 -0.25 -3.13 -24.32
C HIS A 98 -1.59 -2.73 -24.91
N TYR A 99 -1.57 -1.80 -25.83
CA TYR A 99 -2.70 -1.43 -26.68
C TYR A 99 -2.43 -1.89 -28.13
N PRO A 100 -3.44 -1.94 -29.02
CA PRO A 100 -3.22 -2.39 -30.40
C PRO A 100 -2.07 -1.66 -31.11
N GLU A 101 -1.96 -0.36 -30.91
CA GLU A 101 -0.98 0.49 -31.63
C GLU A 101 0.08 1.10 -30.70
N ILE A 102 -0.06 0.93 -29.39
CA ILE A 102 0.81 1.58 -28.41
C ILE A 102 1.25 0.58 -27.35
N LYS A 103 2.54 0.56 -27.11
CA LYS A 103 3.12 -0.07 -25.92
C LYS A 103 3.71 1.03 -25.04
N PHE A 104 3.30 1.06 -23.75
CA PHE A 104 3.76 2.06 -22.81
C PHE A 104 4.24 1.40 -21.53
N GLY A 105 5.50 1.66 -21.16
CA GLY A 105 6.09 1.19 -19.91
C GLY A 105 5.95 2.22 -18.80
N MET A 106 5.33 1.83 -17.69
CA MET A 106 5.21 2.67 -16.51
C MET A 106 6.53 2.66 -15.73
N VAL A 107 7.18 3.81 -15.65
CA VAL A 107 8.47 3.98 -14.97
C VAL A 107 8.31 4.55 -13.56
N ASN A 108 9.31 4.39 -12.72
CA ASN A 108 9.29 4.93 -11.37
C ASN A 108 9.45 6.45 -11.36
N GLY A 109 8.69 7.13 -10.51
CA GLY A 109 8.79 8.56 -10.24
C GLY A 109 7.90 9.43 -11.13
N ALA A 110 7.15 10.34 -10.51
CA ALA A 110 6.19 11.20 -11.21
C ALA A 110 6.79 12.05 -12.33
N ASN A 111 8.03 12.55 -12.15
CA ASN A 111 8.70 13.33 -13.18
C ASN A 111 9.07 12.46 -14.38
N ASN A 112 9.53 11.22 -14.16
CA ASN A 112 9.87 10.29 -15.22
C ASN A 112 8.63 9.86 -16.00
N VAL A 113 7.53 9.56 -15.30
CA VAL A 113 6.24 9.24 -15.92
C VAL A 113 5.74 10.42 -16.76
N LYS A 114 5.80 11.63 -16.22
CA LYS A 114 5.43 12.84 -16.96
C LYS A 114 6.26 13.02 -18.24
N ALA A 115 7.57 12.85 -18.15
CA ALA A 115 8.47 12.95 -19.31
C ALA A 115 8.14 11.89 -20.36
N ALA A 116 7.97 10.63 -19.97
CA ALA A 116 7.61 9.55 -20.87
C ALA A 116 6.25 9.75 -21.55
N LEU A 117 5.27 10.29 -20.82
CA LEU A 117 3.97 10.64 -21.42
C LEU A 117 4.07 11.80 -22.41
N ILE A 118 4.82 12.85 -22.09
CA ILE A 118 5.03 13.99 -23.01
C ILE A 118 5.79 13.53 -24.29
N GLU A 119 6.76 12.67 -24.14
CA GLU A 119 7.49 12.10 -25.29
C GLU A 119 6.54 11.30 -26.21
N LYS A 120 5.64 10.53 -25.60
CA LYS A 120 4.68 9.71 -26.34
C LYS A 120 3.51 10.52 -26.94
N PHE A 121 3.10 11.59 -26.28
CA PHE A 121 1.97 12.45 -26.63
C PHE A 121 2.39 13.93 -26.62
N PRO A 122 3.22 14.38 -27.57
CA PRO A 122 3.78 15.72 -27.54
C PRO A 122 2.73 16.84 -27.67
N ASP A 123 1.65 16.58 -28.40
CA ASP A 123 0.54 17.54 -28.57
C ASP A 123 -0.24 17.78 -27.26
N GLU A 124 -0.18 16.83 -26.33
CA GLU A 124 -0.84 16.90 -25.01
C GLU A 124 0.06 17.45 -23.90
N LYS A 125 1.22 18.00 -24.24
CA LYS A 125 2.20 18.46 -23.25
C LYS A 125 1.59 19.38 -22.19
N ASN A 126 0.81 20.39 -22.61
CA ASN A 126 0.24 21.38 -21.70
C ASN A 126 -0.78 20.74 -20.73
N SER A 127 -1.62 19.84 -21.25
CA SER A 127 -2.61 19.09 -20.48
C SER A 127 -1.91 18.18 -19.45
N LEU A 128 -0.87 17.48 -19.85
CA LEU A 128 -0.06 16.62 -18.98
C LEU A 128 0.65 17.42 -17.88
N GLU A 129 1.27 18.55 -18.22
CA GLU A 129 1.90 19.42 -17.23
C GLU A 129 0.88 19.95 -16.20
N GLN A 130 -0.31 20.34 -16.66
CA GLN A 130 -1.38 20.79 -15.77
C GLN A 130 -1.84 19.66 -14.85
N TYR A 131 -2.08 18.46 -15.39
CA TYR A 131 -2.48 17.29 -14.62
C TYR A 131 -1.50 16.97 -13.47
N PHE A 132 -0.20 16.95 -13.75
CA PHE A 132 0.81 16.69 -12.71
C PHE A 132 0.91 17.84 -11.68
N ARG A 133 0.67 19.10 -12.09
CA ARG A 133 0.57 20.21 -11.14
C ARG A 133 -0.63 20.03 -10.21
N ASP A 134 -1.77 19.63 -10.74
CA ASP A 134 -2.99 19.47 -9.96
C ASP A 134 -2.90 18.28 -8.99
N ILE A 135 -2.31 17.16 -9.39
CA ILE A 135 -1.99 16.05 -8.48
C ILE A 135 -1.12 16.55 -7.32
N LYS A 136 -0.06 17.30 -7.61
CA LYS A 136 0.82 17.84 -6.56
C LYS A 136 0.08 18.79 -5.61
N ARG A 137 -0.79 19.65 -6.14
CA ARG A 137 -1.63 20.55 -5.31
C ARG A 137 -2.59 19.77 -4.44
N ALA A 138 -3.29 18.77 -4.99
CA ALA A 138 -4.21 17.92 -4.25
C ALA A 138 -3.50 17.16 -3.11
N ASN A 139 -2.34 16.56 -3.39
CA ASN A 139 -1.54 15.87 -2.37
C ASN A 139 -1.06 16.82 -1.26
N ASN A 140 -0.61 18.02 -1.61
CA ASN A 140 -0.20 19.00 -0.61
C ASN A 140 -1.38 19.48 0.25
N TRP A 141 -2.54 19.70 -0.37
CA TRP A 141 -3.77 20.07 0.35
C TRP A 141 -4.19 18.96 1.32
N PHE A 142 -4.18 17.70 0.87
CA PHE A 142 -4.51 16.56 1.69
C PHE A 142 -3.58 16.45 2.92
N ARG A 143 -2.27 16.51 2.71
CA ARG A 143 -1.28 16.46 3.79
C ARG A 143 -1.48 17.59 4.82
N GLN A 144 -1.70 18.80 4.37
CA GLN A 144 -1.92 19.94 5.26
C GLN A 144 -3.22 19.82 6.08
N ASN A 145 -4.27 19.26 5.51
CA ASN A 145 -5.54 19.08 6.22
C ASN A 145 -5.52 17.90 7.20
N GLU A 146 -4.84 16.80 6.84
CA GLU A 146 -4.63 15.70 7.78
C GLU A 146 -3.78 16.12 8.98
N MET A 147 -2.74 16.91 8.76
CA MET A 147 -1.94 17.47 9.86
C MET A 147 -2.75 18.38 10.77
N LYS A 148 -3.65 19.20 10.23
CA LYS A 148 -4.51 20.09 11.02
C LYS A 148 -5.56 19.34 11.86
N LYS A 149 -6.06 18.20 11.41
CA LYS A 149 -7.02 17.38 12.16
C LYS A 149 -6.40 16.70 13.37
N ASN A 150 -5.09 16.48 13.33
CA ASN A 150 -4.35 15.77 14.39
C ASN A 150 -3.64 16.71 15.37
N LEU A 151 -3.87 18.03 15.28
CA LEU A 151 -3.43 19.01 16.28
C LEU A 151 -4.51 19.12 17.36
N PRO A 152 -4.14 19.08 18.66
CA PRO A 152 -5.06 19.20 19.78
C PRO A 152 -5.72 20.58 19.83
#